data_d9deb4de42601f07c9a2e1ef4893217a
#
_entry.id   d9deb4de42601f07c9a2e1ef4893217a
#
_cell.length_a   1.000
_cell.length_b   1.000
_cell.length_c   1.000
_cell.angle_alpha   90.00
_cell.angle_beta   90.00
_cell.angle_gamma   90.00
#
_symmetry.space_group_name_H-M   'P 1'
#
loop_
_entity.id
_entity.type
_entity.pdbx_description
1 polymer ?
#
loop_
_entity_poly.entity_id
_entity_poly.type
_entity_poly.pdbx_seq_one_letter_code
_entity_poly.pdbx_strand_id
1 'polypeptide(L)'
;LISIKVFGSGSKGNGYLIGDGHSQLIIECGVPFQHVQQQMGHDFSKVAGALITHEHRDHCKYIKKLIDGTSVSIFATEGTTQAMFSDEKLKLKQYDSYRFKPLLYKETQKIGTWYVTPFETKHDVAEPCGFLIDNTAGDRLVFVTDSYYVKYRFPNVTHMMIEANYSKEIIDQKMNRGFDIKRKERLLESHFDFDRTLDFIKTNKSDRLQEVWLLHLSDANSHEQKFKEDTQKLVGVPVYIA
;
A
#
# COMPACT_ATOMS: atom_id res chain seq x y z
N LEU A 1 11.45 -7.29 -14.91
CA LEU A 1 11.65 -7.05 -13.46
C LEU A 1 10.87 -5.82 -13.04
N ILE A 2 10.17 -5.94 -11.91
CA ILE A 2 9.53 -4.81 -11.25
C ILE A 2 10.60 -3.99 -10.52
N SER A 3 10.60 -2.68 -10.72
CA SER A 3 11.35 -1.74 -9.91
C SER A 3 10.43 -1.09 -8.89
N ILE A 4 10.88 -0.93 -7.65
CA ILE A 4 10.10 -0.33 -6.57
C ILE A 4 10.85 0.90 -6.05
N LYS A 5 10.16 2.02 -5.92
CA LYS A 5 10.64 3.24 -5.29
C LYS A 5 9.67 3.70 -4.24
N VAL A 6 10.17 4.02 -3.06
CA VAL A 6 9.39 4.49 -1.92
C VAL A 6 9.53 6.01 -1.80
N PHE A 7 8.43 6.73 -1.79
CA PHE A 7 8.39 8.17 -1.51
C PHE A 7 8.18 8.43 -0.02
N GLY A 8 7.51 7.52 0.66
CA GLY A 8 7.25 7.51 2.08
C GLY A 8 6.36 6.33 2.47
N SER A 9 6.49 5.89 3.73
CA SER A 9 5.74 4.76 4.27
C SER A 9 5.49 4.99 5.76
N GLY A 10 4.22 5.01 6.17
CA GLY A 10 3.80 5.20 7.56
C GLY A 10 2.77 6.31 7.75
N SER A 11 2.37 6.57 8.98
CA SER A 11 1.29 7.50 9.35
C SER A 11 1.51 8.98 8.95
N LYS A 12 2.72 9.34 8.51
CA LYS A 12 3.01 10.68 7.98
C LYS A 12 2.64 10.82 6.50
N GLY A 13 2.56 9.70 5.78
CA GLY A 13 2.17 9.65 4.39
C GLY A 13 2.77 8.44 3.66
N ASN A 14 1.91 7.77 2.90
CA ASN A 14 2.24 6.61 2.10
C ASN A 14 2.27 6.99 0.62
N GLY A 15 3.28 6.53 -0.10
CA GLY A 15 3.42 6.77 -1.52
C GLY A 15 4.53 5.92 -2.10
N TYR A 16 4.23 5.20 -3.17
CA TYR A 16 5.14 4.27 -3.81
C TYR A 16 5.03 4.39 -5.32
N LEU A 17 6.10 4.01 -6.02
CA LEU A 17 6.13 3.88 -7.46
C LEU A 17 6.61 2.48 -7.82
N ILE A 18 5.87 1.80 -8.67
CA ILE A 18 6.34 0.57 -9.30
C ILE A 18 6.51 0.78 -10.81
N GLY A 19 7.52 0.15 -11.40
CA GLY A 19 7.82 0.25 -12.82
C GLY A 19 8.25 -1.08 -13.42
N ASP A 20 7.90 -1.35 -14.68
CA ASP A 20 8.32 -2.54 -15.43
C ASP A 20 9.30 -2.20 -16.57
N GLY A 21 9.77 -0.95 -16.60
CA GLY A 21 10.62 -0.39 -17.67
C GLY A 21 9.82 0.25 -18.82
N HIS A 22 8.54 -0.11 -19.00
CA HIS A 22 7.67 0.42 -20.05
C HIS A 22 6.66 1.42 -19.49
N SER A 23 5.98 1.08 -18.41
CA SER A 23 5.07 1.97 -17.70
C SER A 23 5.24 1.90 -16.18
N GLN A 24 4.61 2.83 -15.49
CA GLN A 24 4.70 2.97 -14.04
C GLN A 24 3.30 3.08 -13.44
N LEU A 25 3.16 2.62 -12.20
CA LEU A 25 1.99 2.88 -11.36
C LEU A 25 2.45 3.59 -10.08
N ILE A 26 1.75 4.64 -9.71
CA ILE A 26 1.83 5.21 -8.36
C ILE A 26 0.88 4.39 -7.48
N ILE A 27 1.29 4.07 -6.27
CA ILE A 27 0.42 3.48 -5.25
C ILE A 27 0.44 4.44 -4.07
N GLU A 28 -0.73 4.92 -3.66
CA GLU A 28 -0.99 5.93 -2.66
C GLU A 28 -0.53 7.37 -3.00
N CYS A 29 -1.22 8.34 -2.43
CA CYS A 29 -1.01 9.77 -2.62
C CYS A 29 -0.94 10.54 -1.27
N GLY A 30 -0.41 9.90 -0.22
CA GLY A 30 -0.29 10.47 1.12
C GLY A 30 0.96 11.31 1.34
N VAL A 31 1.94 11.23 0.44
CA VAL A 31 3.21 11.97 0.50
C VAL A 31 3.07 13.34 -0.21
N PRO A 32 3.71 14.43 0.26
CA PRO A 32 3.68 15.72 -0.39
C PRO A 32 3.99 15.63 -1.89
N PHE A 33 3.07 16.11 -2.72
CA PHE A 33 3.18 15.98 -4.18
C PHE A 33 4.45 16.62 -4.74
N GLN A 34 4.90 17.75 -4.17
CA GLN A 34 6.16 18.39 -4.56
C GLN A 34 7.37 17.44 -4.36
N HIS A 35 7.37 16.67 -3.27
CA HIS A 35 8.40 15.66 -3.05
C HIS A 35 8.34 14.56 -4.11
N VAL A 36 7.14 14.06 -4.42
CA VAL A 36 6.93 13.06 -5.49
C VAL A 36 7.43 13.62 -6.83
N GLN A 37 7.06 14.87 -7.19
CA GLN A 37 7.51 15.53 -8.43
C GLN A 37 9.03 15.58 -8.53
N GLN A 38 9.72 16.02 -7.47
CA GLN A 38 11.18 16.07 -7.43
C GLN A 38 11.81 14.68 -7.62
N GLN A 39 11.28 13.69 -6.91
CA GLN A 39 11.73 12.30 -6.99
C GLN A 39 11.48 11.66 -8.36
N MET A 40 10.48 12.12 -9.10
CA MET A 40 10.13 11.71 -10.45
C MET A 40 10.86 12.52 -11.54
N GLY A 41 11.68 13.50 -11.16
CA GLY A 41 12.31 14.42 -12.12
C GLY A 41 11.27 15.23 -12.91
N HIS A 42 10.10 15.48 -12.32
CA HIS A 42 8.93 16.14 -12.93
C HIS A 42 8.37 15.43 -14.19
N ASP A 43 8.76 14.18 -14.44
CA ASP A 43 8.26 13.39 -15.57
C ASP A 43 7.26 12.31 -15.12
N PHE A 44 6.02 12.48 -15.52
CA PHE A 44 4.91 11.55 -15.29
C PHE A 44 4.45 10.86 -16.59
N SER A 45 5.18 11.00 -17.70
CA SER A 45 4.78 10.51 -19.02
C SER A 45 4.59 8.99 -19.07
N LYS A 46 5.35 8.24 -18.24
CA LYS A 46 5.24 6.79 -18.13
C LYS A 46 4.23 6.33 -17.06
N VAL A 47 3.64 7.23 -16.29
CA VAL A 47 2.68 6.87 -15.23
C VAL A 47 1.31 6.56 -15.84
N ALA A 48 0.96 5.29 -15.87
CA ALA A 48 -0.30 4.81 -16.43
C ALA A 48 -1.50 5.05 -15.50
N GLY A 49 -1.27 5.13 -14.19
CA GLY A 49 -2.33 5.36 -13.20
C GLY A 49 -1.80 5.48 -11.78
N ALA A 50 -2.66 5.94 -10.88
CA ALA A 50 -2.44 5.95 -9.44
C ALA A 50 -3.51 5.08 -8.75
N LEU A 51 -3.08 4.12 -7.94
CA LEU A 51 -3.93 3.20 -7.20
C LEU A 51 -4.08 3.71 -5.77
N ILE A 52 -5.30 3.76 -5.24
CA ILE A 52 -5.59 4.16 -3.86
C ILE A 52 -6.28 3.00 -3.15
N THR A 53 -5.72 2.55 -2.02
CA THR A 53 -6.26 1.44 -1.25
C THR A 53 -7.49 1.83 -0.44
N HIS A 54 -7.47 3.03 0.15
CA HIS A 54 -8.55 3.55 0.99
C HIS A 54 -8.41 5.08 1.21
N GLU A 55 -9.42 5.68 1.84
CA GLU A 55 -9.58 7.13 1.96
C GLU A 55 -8.83 7.81 3.10
N HIS A 56 -8.11 7.10 3.97
CA HIS A 56 -7.35 7.78 5.03
C HIS A 56 -6.35 8.78 4.47
N ARG A 57 -6.17 9.88 5.18
CA ARG A 57 -5.43 11.03 4.67
C ARG A 57 -3.94 10.77 4.44
N ASP A 58 -3.34 9.88 5.18
CA ASP A 58 -1.96 9.44 4.95
C ASP A 58 -1.80 8.56 3.70
N HIS A 59 -2.92 8.20 3.03
CA HIS A 59 -2.95 7.51 1.74
C HIS A 59 -3.42 8.38 0.59
N CYS A 60 -4.25 9.41 0.83
CA CYS A 60 -4.85 10.20 -0.25
C CYS A 60 -4.73 11.73 -0.10
N LYS A 61 -4.07 12.25 0.94
CA LYS A 61 -4.01 13.70 1.29
C LYS A 61 -3.62 14.62 0.13
N TYR A 62 -2.77 14.16 -0.76
CA TYR A 62 -2.27 14.99 -1.87
C TYR A 62 -2.86 14.62 -3.23
N ILE A 63 -3.92 13.83 -3.25
CA ILE A 63 -4.58 13.37 -4.50
C ILE A 63 -5.03 14.54 -5.38
N LYS A 64 -5.59 15.61 -4.79
CA LYS A 64 -5.97 16.80 -5.54
C LYS A 64 -4.77 17.46 -6.23
N LYS A 65 -3.61 17.48 -5.59
CA LYS A 65 -2.38 18.01 -6.18
C LYS A 65 -1.87 17.16 -7.34
N LEU A 66 -2.00 15.84 -7.25
CA LEU A 66 -1.69 14.93 -8.36
C LEU A 66 -2.64 15.18 -9.54
N ILE A 67 -3.94 15.32 -9.29
CA ILE A 67 -4.95 15.63 -10.31
C ILE A 67 -4.65 16.96 -11.00
N ASP A 68 -4.36 18.02 -10.25
CA ASP A 68 -4.10 19.36 -10.79
C ASP A 68 -2.77 19.45 -11.55
N GLY A 69 -1.77 18.67 -11.14
CA GLY A 69 -0.42 18.72 -11.69
C GLY A 69 -0.10 17.72 -12.78
N THR A 70 -1.00 16.77 -13.07
CA THR A 70 -0.75 15.69 -14.05
C THR A 70 -2.01 15.29 -14.79
N SER A 71 -1.86 14.43 -15.82
CA SER A 71 -2.98 13.76 -16.51
C SER A 71 -3.27 12.35 -15.96
N VAL A 72 -2.62 11.91 -14.88
CA VAL A 72 -2.72 10.56 -14.33
C VAL A 72 -4.14 10.28 -13.81
N SER A 73 -4.75 9.18 -14.24
CA SER A 73 -6.04 8.70 -13.72
C SER A 73 -5.89 8.03 -12.37
N ILE A 74 -6.92 8.15 -11.52
CA ILE A 74 -6.98 7.57 -10.18
C ILE A 74 -7.84 6.31 -10.23
N PHE A 75 -7.35 5.23 -9.66
CA PHE A 75 -8.05 3.96 -9.59
C PHE A 75 -8.29 3.60 -8.12
N ALA A 76 -9.54 3.46 -7.74
CA ALA A 76 -9.97 3.13 -6.39
C ALA A 76 -11.32 2.41 -6.42
N THR A 77 -11.70 1.74 -5.34
CA THR A 77 -13.07 1.22 -5.18
C THR A 77 -14.08 2.37 -5.16
N GLU A 78 -15.34 2.07 -5.40
CA GLU A 78 -16.38 3.10 -5.43
C GLU A 78 -16.59 3.71 -4.04
N GLY A 79 -16.63 2.89 -2.98
CA GLY A 79 -16.74 3.38 -1.60
C GLY A 79 -15.59 4.28 -1.19
N THR A 80 -14.35 3.89 -1.50
CA THR A 80 -13.16 4.74 -1.28
C THR A 80 -13.27 6.07 -2.04
N THR A 81 -13.72 6.03 -3.31
CA THR A 81 -13.90 7.23 -4.13
C THR A 81 -14.95 8.17 -3.51
N GLN A 82 -16.12 7.65 -3.15
CA GLN A 82 -17.19 8.43 -2.51
C GLN A 82 -16.75 9.04 -1.18
N ALA A 83 -16.03 8.28 -0.35
CA ALA A 83 -15.48 8.77 0.91
C ALA A 83 -14.46 9.89 0.70
N MET A 84 -13.57 9.77 -0.31
CA MET A 84 -12.62 10.84 -0.66
C MET A 84 -13.35 12.12 -1.12
N PHE A 85 -14.40 12.02 -1.93
CA PHE A 85 -15.19 13.19 -2.35
C PHE A 85 -15.97 13.83 -1.19
N SER A 86 -16.30 13.07 -0.15
CA SER A 86 -16.98 13.55 1.05
C SER A 86 -16.05 14.24 2.05
N ASP A 87 -14.72 14.02 1.96
CA ASP A 87 -13.74 14.71 2.81
C ASP A 87 -13.40 16.10 2.24
N GLU A 88 -14.02 17.15 2.80
CA GLU A 88 -13.79 18.55 2.41
C GLU A 88 -12.30 18.96 2.43
N LYS A 89 -11.48 18.31 3.25
CA LYS A 89 -10.05 18.61 3.38
C LYS A 89 -9.25 18.17 2.15
N LEU A 90 -9.74 17.21 1.38
CA LEU A 90 -9.14 16.77 0.10
C LEU A 90 -9.39 17.79 -1.02
N LYS A 91 -10.39 18.67 -0.86
CA LYS A 91 -10.76 19.73 -1.81
C LYS A 91 -11.10 19.23 -3.22
N LEU A 92 -11.54 17.96 -3.33
CA LEU A 92 -12.03 17.40 -4.57
C LEU A 92 -13.33 18.13 -4.99
N LYS A 93 -13.50 18.31 -6.30
CA LYS A 93 -14.69 18.93 -6.88
C LYS A 93 -15.37 17.93 -7.82
N GLN A 94 -16.67 18.08 -8.02
CA GLN A 94 -17.45 17.20 -8.89
C GLN A 94 -16.82 17.06 -10.30
N TYR A 95 -16.22 18.12 -10.82
CA TYR A 95 -15.53 18.03 -12.11
C TYR A 95 -14.22 17.22 -12.09
N ASP A 96 -13.67 16.87 -10.93
CA ASP A 96 -12.49 15.98 -10.84
C ASP A 96 -12.89 14.51 -11.07
N SER A 97 -14.20 14.19 -10.99
CA SER A 97 -14.70 12.80 -11.03
C SER A 97 -14.31 12.03 -12.29
N TYR A 98 -14.14 12.71 -13.44
CA TYR A 98 -13.74 12.07 -14.70
C TYR A 98 -12.34 11.40 -14.61
N ARG A 99 -11.53 11.80 -13.65
CA ARG A 99 -10.19 11.24 -13.40
C ARG A 99 -10.24 9.92 -12.63
N PHE A 100 -11.34 9.66 -11.92
CA PHE A 100 -11.52 8.47 -11.13
C PHE A 100 -12.08 7.32 -11.96
N LYS A 101 -11.46 6.17 -11.82
CA LYS A 101 -11.84 4.92 -12.52
C LYS A 101 -12.13 3.89 -11.43
N PRO A 102 -13.36 3.33 -11.40
CA PRO A 102 -13.72 2.38 -10.36
C PRO A 102 -12.96 1.07 -10.55
N LEU A 103 -12.54 0.50 -9.42
CA LEU A 103 -12.02 -0.86 -9.30
C LEU A 103 -13.06 -1.75 -8.62
N LEU A 104 -13.33 -2.91 -9.19
CA LEU A 104 -14.25 -3.91 -8.63
C LEU A 104 -13.45 -5.09 -8.08
N TYR A 105 -13.75 -5.52 -6.86
CA TYR A 105 -13.06 -6.65 -6.24
C TYR A 105 -13.04 -7.88 -7.14
N LYS A 106 -11.86 -8.48 -7.28
CA LYS A 106 -11.59 -9.70 -8.07
C LYS A 106 -11.72 -9.50 -9.59
N GLU A 107 -12.01 -8.32 -10.06
CA GLU A 107 -12.00 -8.01 -11.48
C GLU A 107 -10.65 -7.43 -11.88
N THR A 108 -10.02 -8.04 -12.87
CA THR A 108 -8.71 -7.57 -13.36
C THR A 108 -8.89 -6.46 -14.36
N GLN A 109 -8.26 -5.32 -14.10
CA GLN A 109 -8.25 -4.18 -15.02
C GLN A 109 -6.85 -3.97 -15.59
N LYS A 110 -6.77 -3.75 -16.91
CA LYS A 110 -5.52 -3.39 -17.58
C LYS A 110 -5.28 -1.88 -17.45
N ILE A 111 -4.11 -1.51 -16.90
CA ILE A 111 -3.66 -0.13 -16.69
C ILE A 111 -2.24 0.00 -17.25
N GLY A 112 -2.07 0.59 -18.42
CA GLY A 112 -0.81 0.56 -19.15
C GLY A 112 -0.38 -0.87 -19.50
N THR A 113 0.78 -1.30 -19.04
CA THR A 113 1.29 -2.68 -19.19
C THR A 113 0.93 -3.59 -18.03
N TRP A 114 0.20 -3.08 -17.03
CA TRP A 114 -0.15 -3.76 -15.81
C TRP A 114 -1.54 -4.36 -15.84
N TYR A 115 -1.73 -5.48 -15.14
CA TYR A 115 -3.01 -6.12 -14.86
C TYR A 115 -3.25 -6.05 -13.35
N VAL A 116 -4.14 -5.17 -12.92
CA VAL A 116 -4.42 -4.88 -11.51
C VAL A 116 -5.72 -5.55 -11.11
N THR A 117 -5.66 -6.40 -10.08
CA THR A 117 -6.81 -7.07 -9.48
C THR A 117 -6.94 -6.63 -8.02
N PRO A 118 -7.91 -5.76 -7.68
CA PRO A 118 -8.14 -5.39 -6.28
C PRO A 118 -8.78 -6.55 -5.52
N PHE A 119 -8.42 -6.70 -4.26
CA PHE A 119 -9.03 -7.66 -3.35
C PHE A 119 -9.38 -7.01 -2.02
N GLU A 120 -10.44 -7.50 -1.40
CA GLU A 120 -10.93 -7.01 -0.11
C GLU A 120 -9.87 -7.19 0.98
N THR A 121 -9.63 -6.14 1.75
CA THR A 121 -8.86 -6.14 3.00
C THR A 121 -9.77 -5.82 4.17
N LYS A 122 -9.27 -5.86 5.40
CA LYS A 122 -10.04 -5.56 6.60
C LYS A 122 -9.43 -4.37 7.33
N HIS A 123 -10.13 -3.25 7.23
CA HIS A 123 -9.77 -1.97 7.83
C HIS A 123 -11.04 -1.18 8.17
N ASP A 124 -10.94 -0.21 9.07
CA ASP A 124 -12.07 0.63 9.52
C ASP A 124 -12.27 1.83 8.58
N VAL A 125 -12.68 1.54 7.35
CA VAL A 125 -12.89 2.49 6.25
C VAL A 125 -14.01 2.00 5.32
N ALA A 126 -14.41 2.80 4.32
CA ALA A 126 -15.60 2.54 3.50
C ALA A 126 -15.48 1.27 2.66
N GLU A 127 -14.42 1.11 1.87
CA GLU A 127 -14.26 -0.04 0.96
C GLU A 127 -12.77 -0.31 0.66
N PRO A 128 -12.02 -0.82 1.68
CA PRO A 128 -10.57 -0.98 1.57
C PRO A 128 -10.16 -2.10 0.63
N CYS A 129 -9.07 -1.92 -0.11
CA CYS A 129 -8.51 -2.96 -0.96
C CYS A 129 -7.00 -3.07 -0.86
N GLY A 130 -6.50 -4.29 -1.11
CA GLY A 130 -5.13 -4.53 -1.53
C GLY A 130 -5.09 -4.80 -3.03
N PHE A 131 -3.90 -4.91 -3.60
CA PHE A 131 -3.72 -5.11 -5.04
C PHE A 131 -2.86 -6.34 -5.35
N LEU A 132 -3.36 -7.19 -6.24
CA LEU A 132 -2.55 -8.15 -6.98
C LEU A 132 -2.22 -7.50 -8.32
N ILE A 133 -0.94 -7.33 -8.63
CA ILE A 133 -0.47 -6.60 -9.79
C ILE A 133 0.44 -7.51 -10.61
N ASP A 134 0.01 -7.84 -11.80
CA ASP A 134 0.77 -8.62 -12.77
C ASP A 134 1.29 -7.72 -13.89
N ASN A 135 2.46 -8.04 -14.45
CA ASN A 135 2.96 -7.41 -15.67
C ASN A 135 3.05 -8.42 -16.83
N THR A 136 3.31 -7.94 -18.03
CA THR A 136 3.44 -8.78 -19.23
C THR A 136 4.71 -9.65 -19.23
N ALA A 137 5.69 -9.38 -18.35
CA ALA A 137 6.91 -10.17 -18.20
C ALA A 137 6.71 -11.38 -17.26
N GLY A 138 5.51 -11.52 -16.64
CA GLY A 138 5.16 -12.60 -15.74
C GLY A 138 5.60 -12.37 -14.28
N ASP A 139 5.99 -11.13 -13.93
CA ASP A 139 6.16 -10.78 -12.53
C ASP A 139 4.80 -10.53 -11.88
N ARG A 140 4.69 -10.88 -10.61
CA ARG A 140 3.48 -10.77 -9.78
C ARG A 140 3.80 -10.13 -8.44
N LEU A 141 3.22 -8.96 -8.19
CA LEU A 141 3.36 -8.21 -6.95
C LEU A 141 2.06 -8.26 -6.14
N VAL A 142 2.17 -8.53 -4.84
CA VAL A 142 1.07 -8.36 -3.88
C VAL A 142 1.37 -7.13 -3.04
N PHE A 143 0.42 -6.20 -3.00
CA PHE A 143 0.46 -4.99 -2.18
C PHE A 143 -0.64 -5.03 -1.12
N VAL A 144 -0.26 -4.95 0.16
CA VAL A 144 -1.18 -4.88 1.30
C VAL A 144 -0.66 -3.87 2.31
N THR A 145 -1.48 -2.89 2.64
CA THR A 145 -1.26 -1.95 3.73
C THR A 145 -2.56 -1.76 4.51
N ASP A 146 -2.47 -1.29 5.73
CA ASP A 146 -3.59 -0.94 6.61
C ASP A 146 -4.69 -2.02 6.61
N SER A 147 -4.34 -3.19 7.13
CA SER A 147 -5.29 -4.28 7.27
C SER A 147 -4.90 -5.16 8.44
N TYR A 148 -5.85 -5.63 9.20
CA TYR A 148 -5.59 -6.63 10.23
C TYR A 148 -5.75 -8.07 9.73
N TYR A 149 -6.33 -8.27 8.52
CA TYR A 149 -6.54 -9.61 7.95
C TYR A 149 -6.77 -9.59 6.45
N VAL A 150 -6.15 -10.55 5.75
CA VAL A 150 -6.38 -10.84 4.32
C VAL A 150 -6.67 -12.34 4.17
N LYS A 151 -7.87 -12.67 3.65
CA LYS A 151 -8.35 -14.05 3.52
C LYS A 151 -7.83 -14.79 2.27
N TYR A 152 -7.16 -14.08 1.38
CA TYR A 152 -6.75 -14.61 0.08
C TYR A 152 -5.36 -15.22 0.12
N ARG A 153 -5.12 -16.16 -0.80
CA ARG A 153 -3.80 -16.71 -1.11
C ARG A 153 -3.46 -16.39 -2.55
N PHE A 154 -2.20 -16.05 -2.77
CA PHE A 154 -1.72 -15.59 -4.07
C PHE A 154 -0.60 -16.52 -4.55
N PRO A 155 -0.84 -17.36 -5.58
CA PRO A 155 0.19 -18.25 -6.12
C PRO A 155 1.20 -17.46 -6.97
N ASN A 156 2.42 -17.99 -7.05
CA ASN A 156 3.49 -17.51 -7.94
C ASN A 156 3.91 -16.04 -7.72
N VAL A 157 3.82 -15.53 -6.49
CA VAL A 157 4.23 -14.19 -6.13
C VAL A 157 5.74 -14.02 -6.33
N THR A 158 6.14 -12.94 -6.99
CA THR A 158 7.54 -12.57 -7.22
C THR A 158 7.98 -11.40 -6.34
N HIS A 159 7.06 -10.52 -5.95
CA HIS A 159 7.33 -9.35 -5.13
C HIS A 159 6.23 -9.19 -4.10
N MET A 160 6.59 -8.84 -2.86
CA MET A 160 5.64 -8.53 -1.80
C MET A 160 5.92 -7.14 -1.24
N MET A 161 4.87 -6.33 -1.14
CA MET A 161 4.85 -5.06 -0.41
C MET A 161 3.78 -5.18 0.66
N ILE A 162 4.19 -5.44 1.91
CA ILE A 162 3.29 -5.89 2.98
C ILE A 162 3.50 -5.06 4.24
N GLU A 163 2.41 -4.62 4.85
CA GLU A 163 2.44 -3.95 6.15
C GLU A 163 3.08 -4.82 7.24
N ALA A 164 3.90 -4.17 8.08
CA ALA A 164 4.47 -4.73 9.30
C ALA A 164 4.42 -3.65 10.40
N ASN A 165 3.22 -3.32 10.88
CA ASN A 165 3.00 -2.10 11.64
C ASN A 165 3.58 -2.16 13.06
N TYR A 166 3.32 -3.24 13.80
CA TYR A 166 3.70 -3.30 15.21
C TYR A 166 4.10 -4.71 15.68
N SER A 167 4.83 -4.77 16.80
CA SER A 167 5.08 -5.99 17.58
C SER A 167 4.10 -6.10 18.74
N LYS A 168 3.44 -7.24 18.89
CA LYS A 168 2.61 -7.53 20.07
C LYS A 168 3.42 -7.43 21.35
N GLU A 169 4.64 -7.94 21.35
CA GLU A 169 5.54 -7.88 22.51
C GLU A 169 5.78 -6.43 22.98
N ILE A 170 6.03 -5.50 22.05
CA ILE A 170 6.23 -4.08 22.37
C ILE A 170 4.94 -3.46 22.92
N ILE A 171 3.79 -3.79 22.33
CA ILE A 171 2.50 -3.29 22.80
C ILE A 171 2.22 -3.81 24.23
N ASP A 172 2.44 -5.09 24.51
CA ASP A 172 2.19 -5.68 25.83
C ASP A 172 3.13 -5.09 26.89
N GLN A 173 4.40 -4.84 26.57
CA GLN A 173 5.32 -4.11 27.46
C GLN A 173 4.83 -2.68 27.76
N LYS A 174 4.25 -1.98 26.78
CA LYS A 174 3.68 -0.65 26.97
C LYS A 174 2.39 -0.65 27.76
N MET A 175 1.55 -1.68 27.61
CA MET A 175 0.36 -1.86 28.45
C MET A 175 0.71 -1.92 29.94
N ASN A 176 1.78 -2.63 30.29
CA ASN A 176 2.27 -2.69 31.66
C ASN A 176 2.77 -1.33 32.20
N ARG A 177 2.96 -0.33 31.33
CA ARG A 177 3.38 1.03 31.65
C ARG A 177 2.28 2.09 31.46
N GLY A 178 1.02 1.67 31.31
CA GLY A 178 -0.14 2.59 31.21
C GLY A 178 -0.49 3.05 29.78
N PHE A 179 -0.18 2.25 28.75
CA PHE A 179 -0.63 2.54 27.39
C PHE A 179 -2.16 2.51 27.29
N ASP A 180 -2.74 3.42 26.50
CA ASP A 180 -4.20 3.55 26.33
C ASP A 180 -4.82 2.30 25.69
N ILE A 181 -5.79 1.69 26.40
CA ILE A 181 -6.50 0.48 25.98
C ILE A 181 -7.23 0.71 24.64
N LYS A 182 -7.93 1.84 24.47
CA LYS A 182 -8.67 2.15 23.24
C LYS A 182 -7.72 2.27 22.03
N ARG A 183 -6.53 2.82 22.25
CA ARG A 183 -5.51 2.91 21.21
C ARG A 183 -4.96 1.53 20.82
N LYS A 184 -4.83 0.62 21.81
CA LYS A 184 -4.47 -0.79 21.54
C LYS A 184 -5.54 -1.47 20.72
N GLU A 185 -6.81 -1.40 21.12
CA GLU A 185 -7.94 -2.03 20.41
C GLU A 185 -7.98 -1.56 18.94
N ARG A 186 -7.93 -0.25 18.71
CA ARG A 186 -7.89 0.31 17.37
C ARG A 186 -6.71 -0.20 16.55
N LEU A 187 -5.51 -0.29 17.13
CA LEU A 187 -4.33 -0.81 16.44
C LEU A 187 -4.51 -2.26 16.01
N LEU A 188 -5.05 -3.11 16.90
CA LEU A 188 -5.30 -4.54 16.66
C LEU A 188 -6.34 -4.81 15.56
N GLU A 189 -7.28 -3.88 15.36
CA GLU A 189 -8.39 -3.99 14.39
C GLU A 189 -8.09 -3.27 13.07
N SER A 190 -6.96 -2.56 12.99
CA SER A 190 -6.65 -1.73 11.82
C SER A 190 -5.40 -2.17 11.07
N HIS A 191 -4.45 -2.83 11.74
CA HIS A 191 -3.12 -3.06 11.17
C HIS A 191 -2.61 -4.48 11.41
N PHE A 192 -1.72 -4.94 10.54
CA PHE A 192 -0.97 -6.17 10.74
C PHE A 192 0.04 -6.02 11.87
N ASP A 193 -0.06 -6.91 12.85
CA ASP A 193 1.07 -7.21 13.71
C ASP A 193 2.13 -8.03 12.93
N PHE A 194 3.36 -8.00 13.42
CA PHE A 194 4.47 -8.63 12.73
C PHE A 194 4.32 -10.15 12.59
N ASP A 195 3.70 -10.85 13.54
CA ASP A 195 3.48 -12.29 13.45
C ASP A 195 2.52 -12.62 12.30
N ARG A 196 1.43 -11.84 12.15
CA ARG A 196 0.50 -11.96 11.01
C ARG A 196 1.17 -11.64 9.69
N THR A 197 2.07 -10.65 9.67
CA THR A 197 2.90 -10.34 8.49
C THR A 197 3.73 -11.54 8.07
N LEU A 198 4.43 -12.19 9.02
CA LEU A 198 5.22 -13.40 8.75
C LEU A 198 4.35 -14.56 8.27
N ASP A 199 3.19 -14.78 8.89
CA ASP A 199 2.23 -15.83 8.47
C ASP A 199 1.70 -15.58 7.06
N PHE A 200 1.38 -14.33 6.72
CA PHE A 200 0.96 -13.96 5.37
C PHE A 200 2.07 -14.21 4.35
N ILE A 201 3.29 -13.78 4.63
CA ILE A 201 4.46 -14.01 3.77
C ILE A 201 4.71 -15.50 3.60
N LYS A 202 4.73 -16.27 4.68
CA LYS A 202 4.91 -17.73 4.65
C LYS A 202 3.86 -18.44 3.80
N THR A 203 2.60 -17.99 3.90
CA THR A 203 1.47 -18.57 3.16
C THR A 203 1.53 -18.29 1.66
N ASN A 204 2.08 -17.15 1.26
CA ASN A 204 2.12 -16.68 -0.13
C ASN A 204 3.51 -16.75 -0.77
N LYS A 205 4.54 -17.14 -0.01
CA LYS A 205 5.89 -17.38 -0.54
C LYS A 205 5.86 -18.42 -1.64
N SER A 206 6.47 -18.12 -2.77
CA SER A 206 6.69 -19.04 -3.89
C SER A 206 8.19 -19.17 -4.18
N ASP A 207 8.56 -20.19 -4.97
CA ASP A 207 9.95 -20.37 -5.43
C ASP A 207 10.39 -19.24 -6.39
N ARG A 208 9.45 -18.41 -6.84
CA ARG A 208 9.69 -17.26 -7.72
C ARG A 208 9.87 -15.95 -6.95
N LEU A 209 9.75 -15.96 -5.62
CA LEU A 209 9.87 -14.74 -4.81
C LEU A 209 11.28 -14.15 -4.97
N GLN A 210 11.36 -12.86 -5.27
CA GLN A 210 12.59 -12.14 -5.53
C GLN A 210 12.93 -11.14 -4.42
N GLU A 211 11.91 -10.46 -3.87
CA GLU A 211 12.10 -9.49 -2.78
C GLU A 211 10.82 -9.26 -1.98
N VAL A 212 11.00 -8.75 -0.76
CA VAL A 212 9.92 -8.35 0.15
C VAL A 212 10.20 -6.93 0.67
N TRP A 213 9.17 -6.09 0.63
CA TRP A 213 9.18 -4.75 1.23
C TRP A 213 8.21 -4.75 2.41
N LEU A 214 8.73 -4.42 3.60
CA LEU A 214 7.92 -4.22 4.79
C LEU A 214 7.49 -2.75 4.85
N LEU A 215 6.18 -2.53 4.88
CA LEU A 215 5.56 -1.23 4.77
C LEU A 215 4.97 -0.77 6.11
N HIS A 216 4.74 0.53 6.24
CA HIS A 216 3.91 1.15 7.27
C HIS A 216 4.31 0.76 8.70
N LEU A 217 5.62 0.71 8.97
CA LEU A 217 6.13 0.44 10.31
C LEU A 217 5.80 1.60 11.27
N SER A 218 5.35 1.26 12.47
CA SER A 218 5.08 2.24 13.51
C SER A 218 6.39 2.71 14.16
N ASP A 219 6.70 4.01 14.12
CA ASP A 219 7.90 4.61 14.76
C ASP A 219 8.09 4.16 16.22
N ALA A 220 6.98 3.91 16.93
CA ALA A 220 7.00 3.63 18.36
C ALA A 220 6.75 2.17 18.73
N ASN A 221 6.18 1.36 17.85
CA ASN A 221 5.67 0.03 18.17
C ASN A 221 6.27 -1.08 17.30
N SER A 222 7.23 -0.77 16.44
CA SER A 222 7.96 -1.72 15.62
C SER A 222 9.43 -1.82 16.02
N HIS A 223 10.09 -2.82 15.48
CA HIS A 223 11.53 -3.01 15.62
C HIS A 223 12.11 -3.34 14.24
N GLU A 224 12.39 -2.28 13.47
CA GLU A 224 12.76 -2.32 12.06
C GLU A 224 13.83 -3.38 11.74
N GLN A 225 14.97 -3.34 12.41
CA GLN A 225 16.07 -4.26 12.17
C GLN A 225 15.66 -5.72 12.44
N LYS A 226 14.95 -5.99 13.53
CA LYS A 226 14.47 -7.32 13.87
C LYS A 226 13.46 -7.83 12.85
N PHE A 227 12.51 -6.98 12.44
CA PHE A 227 11.50 -7.33 11.44
C PHE A 227 12.15 -7.71 10.10
N LYS A 228 13.13 -6.92 9.67
CA LYS A 228 13.91 -7.20 8.46
C LYS A 228 14.63 -8.54 8.55
N GLU A 229 15.39 -8.77 9.63
CA GLU A 229 16.18 -10.00 9.82
C GLU A 229 15.31 -11.25 9.90
N ASP A 230 14.23 -11.21 10.67
CA ASP A 230 13.35 -12.36 10.85
C ASP A 230 12.58 -12.67 9.55
N THR A 231 12.15 -11.64 8.83
CA THR A 231 11.56 -11.82 7.49
C THR A 231 12.58 -12.41 6.52
N GLN A 232 13.82 -11.91 6.50
CA GLN A 232 14.86 -12.38 5.59
C GLN A 232 15.25 -13.85 5.86
N LYS A 233 15.30 -14.27 7.12
CA LYS A 233 15.48 -15.68 7.49
C LYS A 233 14.35 -16.56 6.97
N LEU A 234 13.10 -16.05 7.01
CA LEU A 234 11.92 -16.78 6.53
C LEU A 234 11.93 -16.96 5.01
N VAL A 235 12.28 -15.90 4.26
CA VAL A 235 12.10 -15.89 2.80
C VAL A 235 13.35 -16.30 2.02
N GLY A 236 14.53 -16.01 2.52
CA GLY A 236 15.80 -16.29 1.85
C GLY A 236 16.11 -15.36 0.66
N VAL A 237 15.36 -14.26 0.52
CA VAL A 237 15.55 -13.23 -0.53
C VAL A 237 15.76 -11.86 0.13
N PRO A 238 16.20 -10.83 -0.62
CA PRO A 238 16.32 -9.48 -0.08
C PRO A 238 15.03 -8.96 0.56
N VAL A 239 15.17 -8.33 1.73
CA VAL A 239 14.08 -7.68 2.47
C VAL A 239 14.45 -6.21 2.68
N TYR A 240 13.54 -5.33 2.35
CA TYR A 240 13.68 -3.88 2.49
C TYR A 240 12.63 -3.34 3.46
N ILE A 241 13.02 -2.27 4.15
CA ILE A 241 12.08 -1.43 4.91
C ILE A 241 11.76 -0.21 4.04
N ALA A 242 10.49 0.12 3.93
CA ALA A 242 10.00 1.21 3.11
C ALA A 242 10.00 2.56 3.84
#